data_a0efd181f652dae1ada4c670405c49a0
#
_entry.id   a0efd181f652dae1ada4c670405c49a0
#
_cell.length_a   1.000
_cell.length_b   1.000
_cell.length_c   1.000
_cell.angle_alpha   90.00
_cell.angle_beta   90.00
_cell.angle_gamma   90.00
#
_symmetry.space_group_name_H-M   'P 1'
#
loop_
_entity.id
_entity.type
_entity.pdbx_description
1 polymer ?
#
loop_
_entity_poly.entity_id
_entity_poly.type
_entity_poly.pdbx_seq_one_letter_code
_entity_poly.pdbx_strand_id
1 'polypeptide(L)'
;MLELIEVNGTPGSQLSTPRSGKSPSPSPTSPGSLRKQRISQHGGSSTSLSSTKVCSSMDENDGPGEEESEEGFQIPATITERYKVGRTIGDGNFAVVKECIERSTAREYALKIIKKSKCRGKEHMIQNEVSILRRVKHPNIVLLIEEMDVPTELYLVMELVKGGDLFDAITSTSKYTERDASGMLYNLASAIKYLHSLNIVHRDIKPENLLVYEHQDGSKSLKLGDFGLATIVDGPLYTVCGTPTYVAPEIIAETGYGLKVDIWAAGVITYILLCGFPPFRGSGDDQEVLFDQILMGQVDFPSPYWDNVSDSAKELINMMLLVNVDQRFSAVQVLEHPWVNDDGLPENEHQLSVAGKIKKHFNTGPKPSSTAAGVSVIATTALDKERQVFRRRRNQDVRSRYKAQPAPPELNSESEDYSPSSSETVRSPNSPF
;
A
#
# COMPACT_ATOMS: atom_id res chain seq x y z
N MET A 1 -35.96 -29.69 17.32
CA MET A 1 -36.98 -30.47 16.55
C MET A 1 -36.42 -30.47 15.15
N LEU A 2 -35.47 -31.38 14.81
CA LEU A 2 -35.66 -32.69 14.21
C LEU A 2 -36.67 -32.66 13.06
N GLU A 3 -36.22 -32.83 11.84
CA GLU A 3 -36.28 -34.13 11.16
C GLU A 3 -35.42 -34.17 9.90
N LEU A 4 -34.65 -35.25 9.83
CA LEU A 4 -33.93 -35.82 8.69
C LEU A 4 -34.95 -36.54 7.76
N ILE A 5 -34.69 -36.52 6.44
CA ILE A 5 -35.07 -37.62 5.54
C ILE A 5 -33.94 -37.87 4.53
N GLU A 6 -33.22 -38.99 4.70
CA GLU A 6 -32.56 -39.74 3.65
C GLU A 6 -33.59 -40.56 2.85
N VAL A 7 -33.35 -40.80 1.54
CA VAL A 7 -33.56 -42.08 0.88
C VAL A 7 -32.79 -42.21 -0.44
N ASN A 8 -31.91 -43.14 -0.46
CA ASN A 8 -31.29 -44.02 -1.46
C ASN A 8 -31.88 -44.23 -2.87
N GLY A 9 -30.97 -44.51 -3.81
CA GLY A 9 -31.28 -45.37 -4.94
C GLY A 9 -30.34 -45.30 -6.16
N THR A 10 -29.27 -46.06 -6.19
CA THR A 10 -28.59 -46.59 -7.41
C THR A 10 -29.27 -47.91 -7.82
N PRO A 11 -29.11 -48.48 -9.07
CA PRO A 11 -27.88 -48.78 -9.78
C PRO A 11 -27.91 -48.85 -11.34
N GLY A 12 -26.73 -48.79 -11.99
CA GLY A 12 -26.26 -49.91 -12.84
C GLY A 12 -26.19 -49.72 -14.36
N SER A 13 -25.01 -50.02 -14.89
CA SER A 13 -24.52 -50.82 -16.02
C SER A 13 -23.79 -49.97 -17.09
N GLN A 14 -22.54 -50.11 -17.24
CA GLN A 14 -21.58 -51.05 -17.83
C GLN A 14 -21.48 -51.03 -19.36
N LEU A 15 -20.19 -51.01 -19.81
CA LEU A 15 -19.58 -51.50 -21.06
C LEU A 15 -19.58 -50.50 -22.24
N SER A 16 -18.50 -50.18 -22.95
CA SER A 16 -17.30 -50.93 -23.33
C SER A 16 -16.29 -50.03 -24.05
N THR A 17 -14.98 -50.26 -23.86
CA THR A 17 -13.88 -49.85 -24.73
C THR A 17 -13.77 -50.79 -25.95
N PRO A 18 -13.03 -50.47 -27.06
CA PRO A 18 -11.62 -50.67 -27.12
C PRO A 18 -10.76 -49.74 -28.02
N ARG A 19 -9.54 -49.52 -27.58
CA ARG A 19 -8.20 -49.79 -28.18
C ARG A 19 -7.90 -49.42 -29.63
N SER A 20 -6.83 -48.69 -29.82
CA SER A 20 -5.53 -48.85 -30.51
C SER A 20 -5.10 -47.55 -31.20
N GLY A 21 -3.88 -47.07 -31.28
CA GLY A 21 -2.58 -47.59 -31.04
C GLY A 21 -1.59 -46.71 -31.82
N LYS A 22 -0.38 -46.58 -31.27
CA LYS A 22 0.90 -46.29 -31.95
C LYS A 22 1.37 -44.83 -32.09
N SER A 23 2.37 -44.51 -31.27
CA SER A 23 3.55 -43.68 -31.62
C SER A 23 4.41 -44.35 -32.70
N PRO A 24 5.36 -43.68 -33.36
CA PRO A 24 6.59 -43.18 -32.75
C PRO A 24 7.19 -41.89 -33.38
N SER A 25 8.13 -41.31 -32.64
CA SER A 25 9.16 -40.37 -33.11
C SER A 25 10.11 -41.00 -34.16
N PRO A 26 10.93 -40.22 -34.92
CA PRO A 26 12.19 -39.72 -34.38
C PRO A 26 12.69 -38.36 -34.94
N SER A 27 13.62 -37.76 -34.21
CA SER A 27 14.55 -36.73 -34.68
C SER A 27 15.53 -37.28 -35.72
N PRO A 28 16.17 -36.38 -36.53
CA PRO A 28 17.60 -36.30 -36.41
C PRO A 28 18.27 -34.92 -36.60
N THR A 29 19.32 -34.74 -35.80
CA THR A 29 20.71 -34.34 -36.11
C THR A 29 21.05 -33.05 -36.80
N SER A 30 21.92 -32.30 -36.10
CA SER A 30 22.88 -31.31 -36.61
C SER A 30 23.92 -31.90 -37.54
N PRO A 31 24.64 -31.12 -38.35
CA PRO A 31 26.00 -30.70 -38.02
C PRO A 31 26.33 -29.28 -38.50
N GLY A 32 27.25 -28.55 -37.96
CA GLY A 32 28.66 -28.67 -37.76
C GLY A 32 29.37 -27.37 -38.13
N SER A 33 30.11 -26.84 -37.21
CA SER A 33 31.49 -26.35 -37.28
C SER A 33 31.93 -25.32 -38.34
N LEU A 34 32.58 -24.27 -37.86
CA LEU A 34 33.98 -23.87 -38.12
C LEU A 34 34.32 -22.47 -37.56
N ARG A 35 35.04 -22.42 -36.56
CA ARG A 35 36.32 -21.85 -36.17
C ARG A 35 36.98 -20.91 -37.20
N LYS A 36 37.28 -19.63 -36.77
CA LYS A 36 38.55 -18.96 -37.10
C LYS A 36 38.95 -17.97 -36.00
N GLN A 37 40.09 -18.27 -35.39
CA GLN A 37 40.99 -17.41 -34.62
C GLN A 37 41.73 -16.46 -35.54
N ARG A 38 42.11 -15.26 -35.02
CA ARG A 38 43.36 -14.52 -35.27
C ARG A 38 43.43 -13.43 -34.19
N ILE A 39 44.28 -13.48 -33.27
CA ILE A 39 45.70 -13.19 -32.94
C ILE A 39 46.29 -11.99 -33.72
N SER A 40 46.71 -10.98 -32.95
CA SER A 40 47.99 -10.32 -32.80
C SER A 40 47.79 -8.92 -32.17
N GLN A 41 48.30 -8.66 -30.96
CA GLN A 41 49.68 -8.29 -30.57
C GLN A 41 50.09 -6.88 -31.00
N HIS A 42 50.39 -6.09 -30.03
CA HIS A 42 51.55 -5.29 -29.62
C HIS A 42 51.04 -4.06 -28.84
N GLY A 43 51.59 -3.62 -27.74
CA GLY A 43 52.87 -3.79 -27.09
C GLY A 43 53.16 -2.57 -26.26
N GLY A 44 53.85 -2.78 -25.19
CA GLY A 44 54.85 -1.93 -24.61
C GLY A 44 54.37 -1.04 -23.46
N SER A 45 54.79 -1.27 -22.36
CA SER A 45 56.02 -1.21 -21.57
C SER A 45 55.93 -0.20 -20.44
N SER A 46 56.05 -0.72 -19.26
CA SER A 46 57.05 -0.51 -18.20
C SER A 46 57.00 0.85 -17.49
N THR A 47 57.05 0.87 -16.17
CA THR A 47 58.23 0.57 -15.35
C THR A 47 57.87 0.39 -13.89
N SER A 48 58.45 -0.61 -13.33
CA SER A 48 58.70 -0.94 -11.95
C SER A 48 59.52 0.13 -11.21
N LEU A 49 59.35 0.17 -9.87
CA LEU A 49 60.51 0.22 -8.97
C LEU A 49 60.11 -0.28 -7.56
N SER A 50 60.77 -1.29 -7.21
CA SER A 50 60.96 -1.95 -5.94
C SER A 50 61.80 -1.14 -4.99
N SER A 51 61.69 -1.35 -3.70
CA SER A 51 62.77 -1.52 -2.69
C SER A 51 62.15 -1.43 -1.30
N THR A 52 62.39 -2.13 -0.33
CA THR A 52 63.29 -3.17 0.16
C THR A 52 63.03 -3.29 1.66
N LYS A 53 63.08 -4.48 2.15
CA LYS A 53 63.11 -4.95 3.55
C LYS A 53 64.02 -4.12 4.46
N VAL A 54 63.61 -3.97 5.76
CA VAL A 54 64.47 -4.31 6.90
C VAL A 54 63.62 -4.86 8.04
N CYS A 55 64.02 -6.02 8.56
CA CYS A 55 63.60 -6.66 9.79
C CYS A 55 64.11 -5.90 11.02
N SER A 56 63.28 -5.91 12.11
CA SER A 56 63.74 -6.44 13.41
C SER A 56 62.66 -6.42 14.47
N SER A 57 62.45 -7.59 15.03
CA SER A 57 62.27 -8.03 16.41
C SER A 57 61.11 -7.50 17.25
N MET A 58 60.25 -8.47 17.54
CA MET A 58 59.69 -8.89 18.84
C MET A 58 59.26 -7.78 19.80
N ASP A 59 57.93 -7.72 20.06
CA ASP A 59 57.37 -7.94 21.38
C ASP A 59 55.93 -8.41 21.28
N GLU A 60 55.67 -9.54 21.87
CA GLU A 60 54.35 -10.11 22.10
C GLU A 60 53.60 -9.22 23.08
N ASN A 61 52.46 -8.71 22.69
CA ASN A 61 51.39 -8.35 23.63
C ASN A 61 50.06 -8.71 23.00
N ASP A 62 49.60 -9.89 23.38
CA ASP A 62 48.29 -10.46 23.10
C ASP A 62 47.25 -9.64 23.88
N GLY A 63 46.67 -8.61 23.26
CA GLY A 63 45.51 -7.90 23.72
C GLY A 63 44.31 -8.40 22.92
N PRO A 64 43.18 -8.74 23.53
CA PRO A 64 42.01 -9.22 22.81
C PRO A 64 41.54 -8.13 21.86
N GLY A 65 41.36 -8.51 20.57
CA GLY A 65 40.77 -7.66 19.55
C GLY A 65 39.47 -7.07 20.07
N GLU A 66 39.39 -5.76 20.08
CA GLU A 66 38.14 -5.04 20.22
C GLU A 66 37.29 -5.42 19.01
N GLU A 67 36.44 -6.44 19.17
CA GLU A 67 35.22 -6.57 18.37
C GLU A 67 34.47 -5.24 18.56
N GLU A 68 34.37 -4.44 17.49
CA GLU A 68 33.40 -3.35 17.42
C GLU A 68 32.03 -3.95 17.78
N SER A 69 31.68 -3.85 19.05
CA SER A 69 30.37 -4.23 19.57
C SER A 69 29.38 -3.33 18.85
N GLU A 70 28.50 -3.95 18.04
CA GLU A 70 27.20 -3.37 17.72
C GLU A 70 26.70 -2.67 18.98
N GLU A 71 26.43 -1.35 18.95
CA GLU A 71 25.87 -0.60 20.07
C GLU A 71 24.59 -1.32 20.53
N GLY A 72 24.76 -2.27 21.45
CA GLY A 72 23.68 -3.08 21.96
C GLY A 72 22.73 -2.17 22.72
N PHE A 73 21.48 -2.04 22.21
CA PHE A 73 20.39 -1.48 22.99
C PHE A 73 20.31 -2.24 24.33
N GLN A 74 20.56 -1.58 25.44
CA GLN A 74 20.24 -2.13 26.76
C GLN A 74 18.71 -2.10 26.94
N ILE A 75 18.07 -3.18 26.50
CA ILE A 75 16.61 -3.30 26.60
C ILE A 75 16.25 -3.46 28.07
N PRO A 76 15.34 -2.61 28.62
CA PRO A 76 14.96 -2.64 30.02
C PRO A 76 14.44 -4.03 30.49
N ALA A 77 14.70 -4.38 31.75
CA ALA A 77 14.23 -5.63 32.32
C ALA A 77 12.70 -5.80 32.21
N THR A 78 11.96 -4.70 32.38
CA THR A 78 10.49 -4.67 32.19
C THR A 78 10.01 -5.21 30.84
N ILE A 79 10.83 -5.07 29.79
CA ILE A 79 10.55 -5.62 28.47
C ILE A 79 11.03 -7.06 28.37
N THR A 80 12.28 -7.32 28.78
CA THR A 80 12.90 -8.64 28.63
C THR A 80 12.28 -9.72 29.53
N GLU A 81 11.66 -9.33 30.65
CA GLU A 81 10.86 -10.23 31.47
C GLU A 81 9.62 -10.75 30.75
N ARG A 82 8.94 -9.91 29.97
CA ARG A 82 7.73 -10.27 29.21
C ARG A 82 8.01 -10.77 27.82
N TYR A 83 8.99 -10.19 27.14
CA TYR A 83 9.29 -10.48 25.74
C TYR A 83 10.70 -11.01 25.56
N LYS A 84 10.83 -12.11 24.82
CA LYS A 84 12.11 -12.55 24.28
C LYS A 84 12.38 -11.74 23.01
N VAL A 85 13.31 -10.79 23.09
CA VAL A 85 13.67 -9.93 21.95
C VAL A 85 14.60 -10.71 21.02
N GLY A 86 14.29 -10.67 19.72
CA GLY A 86 15.00 -11.36 18.65
C GLY A 86 15.82 -10.41 17.77
N ARG A 87 15.97 -10.81 16.53
CA ARG A 87 16.78 -10.08 15.52
C ARG A 87 16.14 -8.74 15.14
N THR A 88 16.97 -7.84 14.63
CA THR A 88 16.51 -6.60 13.97
C THR A 88 15.86 -6.95 12.62
N ILE A 89 14.65 -6.44 12.39
CA ILE A 89 13.85 -6.63 11.18
C ILE A 89 13.58 -5.34 10.42
N GLY A 90 13.94 -4.19 11.02
CA GLY A 90 13.88 -2.89 10.39
C GLY A 90 14.81 -1.91 11.10
N ASP A 91 15.49 -1.07 10.31
CA ASP A 91 16.37 -0.03 10.83
C ASP A 91 16.06 1.28 10.09
N GLY A 92 15.51 2.24 10.84
CA GLY A 92 15.18 3.59 10.39
C GLY A 92 16.07 4.63 11.05
N ASN A 93 15.98 5.88 10.59
CA ASN A 93 16.80 6.97 11.14
C ASN A 93 16.56 7.23 12.63
N PHE A 94 15.32 7.07 13.09
CA PHE A 94 14.88 7.41 14.45
C PHE A 94 14.43 6.18 15.25
N ALA A 95 14.14 5.08 14.58
CA ALA A 95 13.64 3.87 15.21
C ALA A 95 14.30 2.62 14.64
N VAL A 96 14.48 1.62 15.52
CA VAL A 96 14.86 0.26 15.16
C VAL A 96 13.69 -0.66 15.48
N VAL A 97 13.41 -1.63 14.62
CA VAL A 97 12.36 -2.62 14.85
C VAL A 97 12.98 -4.01 14.98
N LYS A 98 12.63 -4.70 16.05
CA LYS A 98 13.07 -6.08 16.33
C LYS A 98 11.87 -7.03 16.37
N GLU A 99 12.08 -8.28 16.01
CA GLU A 99 11.12 -9.32 16.37
C GLU A 99 11.12 -9.52 17.88
N CYS A 100 9.96 -9.80 18.46
CA CYS A 100 9.89 -10.26 19.83
C CYS A 100 8.78 -11.30 20.03
N ILE A 101 8.96 -12.17 21.02
CA ILE A 101 8.02 -13.22 21.37
C ILE A 101 7.58 -13.00 22.81
N GLU A 102 6.28 -12.89 23.04
CA GLU A 102 5.72 -12.83 24.38
C GLU A 102 5.90 -14.19 25.08
N ARG A 103 6.58 -14.18 26.23
CA ARG A 103 6.98 -15.41 26.93
C ARG A 103 5.79 -16.24 27.43
N SER A 104 4.68 -15.56 27.81
CA SER A 104 3.49 -16.21 28.37
C SER A 104 2.63 -16.91 27.32
N THR A 105 2.54 -16.38 26.09
CA THR A 105 1.63 -16.83 25.05
C THR A 105 2.34 -17.42 23.82
N ALA A 106 3.67 -17.28 23.75
CA ALA A 106 4.49 -17.59 22.58
C ALA A 106 4.07 -16.83 21.30
N ARG A 107 3.31 -15.74 21.41
CA ARG A 107 2.91 -14.91 20.26
C ARG A 107 4.04 -14.00 19.84
N GLU A 108 4.15 -13.82 18.55
CA GLU A 108 5.16 -12.97 17.91
C GLU A 108 4.64 -11.56 17.70
N TYR A 109 5.51 -10.57 17.95
CA TYR A 109 5.23 -9.15 17.79
C TYR A 109 6.43 -8.43 17.19
N ALA A 110 6.21 -7.20 16.72
CA ALA A 110 7.25 -6.26 16.33
C ALA A 110 7.51 -5.28 17.48
N LEU A 111 8.75 -5.14 17.91
CA LEU A 111 9.17 -4.19 18.93
C LEU A 111 9.85 -3.00 18.24
N LYS A 112 9.13 -1.88 18.10
CA LYS A 112 9.66 -0.62 17.57
C LYS A 112 10.27 0.18 18.71
N ILE A 113 11.56 0.50 18.60
CA ILE A 113 12.37 1.18 19.61
C ILE A 113 12.75 2.56 19.05
N ILE A 114 12.25 3.62 19.68
CA ILE A 114 12.48 5.00 19.25
C ILE A 114 13.45 5.66 20.24
N LYS A 115 14.63 6.13 19.75
CA LYS A 115 15.62 6.83 20.57
C LYS A 115 15.19 8.28 20.80
N LYS A 116 14.83 8.66 22.04
CA LYS A 116 14.38 10.03 22.37
C LYS A 116 15.46 11.09 22.14
N SER A 117 16.74 10.71 22.28
CA SER A 117 17.87 11.61 21.99
C SER A 117 17.88 12.09 20.54
N LYS A 118 17.42 11.27 19.60
CA LYS A 118 17.27 11.63 18.17
C LYS A 118 16.05 12.51 17.89
N CYS A 119 15.10 12.58 18.81
CA CYS A 119 13.80 13.28 18.66
C CYS A 119 13.79 14.68 19.29
N ARG A 120 14.92 15.17 19.82
CA ARG A 120 15.00 16.43 20.57
C ARG A 120 14.41 17.62 19.77
N GLY A 121 13.49 18.34 20.42
CA GLY A 121 12.78 19.50 19.87
C GLY A 121 11.61 19.15 18.93
N LYS A 122 11.33 17.85 18.72
CA LYS A 122 10.27 17.33 17.85
C LYS A 122 9.46 16.20 18.50
N GLU A 123 9.54 16.09 19.80
CA GLU A 123 8.89 15.04 20.59
C GLU A 123 7.37 15.02 20.35
N HIS A 124 6.77 16.19 20.09
CA HIS A 124 5.35 16.33 19.79
C HIS A 124 4.89 15.52 18.57
N MET A 125 5.78 15.29 17.57
CA MET A 125 5.46 14.51 16.38
C MET A 125 5.30 13.03 16.72
N ILE A 126 6.23 12.50 17.54
CA ILE A 126 6.15 11.11 18.03
C ILE A 126 4.95 10.94 18.96
N GLN A 127 4.68 11.93 19.84
CA GLN A 127 3.52 11.89 20.72
C GLN A 127 2.20 11.89 19.91
N ASN A 128 2.12 12.66 18.82
CA ASN A 128 0.96 12.64 17.94
C ASN A 128 0.77 11.27 17.29
N GLU A 129 1.83 10.67 16.69
CA GLU A 129 1.78 9.33 16.11
C GLU A 129 1.28 8.29 17.12
N VAL A 130 1.87 8.27 18.32
CA VAL A 130 1.50 7.33 19.37
C VAL A 130 0.08 7.58 19.91
N SER A 131 -0.32 8.84 20.04
CA SER A 131 -1.68 9.19 20.48
C SER A 131 -2.76 8.68 19.53
N ILE A 132 -2.49 8.68 18.24
CA ILE A 132 -3.37 8.10 17.22
C ILE A 132 -3.35 6.57 17.30
N LEU A 133 -2.16 5.94 17.38
CA LEU A 133 -2.03 4.49 17.49
C LEU A 133 -2.78 3.92 18.71
N ARG A 134 -2.80 4.63 19.85
CA ARG A 134 -3.59 4.24 21.04
C ARG A 134 -5.09 4.23 20.81
N ARG A 135 -5.59 5.06 19.90
CA ARG A 135 -7.03 5.25 19.64
C ARG A 135 -7.57 4.30 18.59
N VAL A 136 -6.70 3.77 17.71
CA VAL A 136 -7.13 2.97 16.56
C VAL A 136 -7.05 1.47 16.86
N LYS A 137 -8.15 0.76 16.60
CA LYS A 137 -8.23 -0.70 16.72
C LYS A 137 -9.15 -1.24 15.64
N HIS A 138 -8.57 -1.84 14.61
CA HIS A 138 -9.32 -2.36 13.47
C HIS A 138 -8.59 -3.55 12.84
N PRO A 139 -9.28 -4.56 12.30
CA PRO A 139 -8.64 -5.74 11.69
C PRO A 139 -7.71 -5.39 10.51
N ASN A 140 -7.99 -4.32 9.77
CA ASN A 140 -7.18 -3.86 8.65
C ASN A 140 -6.25 -2.69 8.99
N ILE A 141 -5.87 -2.55 10.27
CA ILE A 141 -4.87 -1.59 10.76
C ILE A 141 -3.86 -2.35 11.61
N VAL A 142 -2.57 -2.03 11.46
CA VAL A 142 -1.51 -2.59 12.30
C VAL A 142 -1.71 -2.11 13.75
N LEU A 143 -1.87 -3.05 14.67
CA LEU A 143 -2.30 -2.78 16.03
C LEU A 143 -1.11 -2.45 16.94
N LEU A 144 -1.24 -1.39 17.74
CA LEU A 144 -0.40 -1.16 18.92
C LEU A 144 -0.92 -2.04 20.06
N ILE A 145 -0.06 -2.94 20.55
CA ILE A 145 -0.38 -3.88 21.63
C ILE A 145 -0.07 -3.24 22.99
N GLU A 146 1.13 -2.66 23.11
CA GLU A 146 1.62 -2.08 24.35
C GLU A 146 2.66 -1.00 24.05
N GLU A 147 2.78 -0.05 24.95
CA GLU A 147 3.88 0.92 24.93
C GLU A 147 4.57 0.98 26.29
N MET A 148 5.86 1.24 26.26
CA MET A 148 6.67 1.46 27.45
C MET A 148 7.55 2.68 27.22
N ASP A 149 7.32 3.69 28.03
CA ASP A 149 8.03 4.97 27.97
C ASP A 149 9.09 5.01 29.08
N VAL A 150 10.37 4.98 28.68
CA VAL A 150 11.50 5.11 29.60
C VAL A 150 12.28 6.40 29.30
N PRO A 151 13.17 6.86 30.16
CA PRO A 151 13.84 8.16 29.99
C PRO A 151 14.57 8.33 28.66
N THR A 152 15.17 7.28 28.11
CA THR A 152 16.04 7.30 26.93
C THR A 152 15.37 6.83 25.66
N GLU A 153 14.41 5.90 25.75
CA GLU A 153 13.71 5.32 24.62
C GLU A 153 12.19 5.24 24.84
N LEU A 154 11.46 5.15 23.73
CA LEU A 154 10.07 4.75 23.69
C LEU A 154 9.96 3.41 22.96
N TYR A 155 9.37 2.43 23.63
CA TYR A 155 9.16 1.08 23.11
C TYR A 155 7.69 0.88 22.75
N LEU A 156 7.43 0.47 21.51
CA LEU A 156 6.08 0.16 21.01
C LEU A 156 6.05 -1.31 20.61
N VAL A 157 5.28 -2.12 21.31
CA VAL A 157 4.98 -3.50 20.92
C VAL A 157 3.81 -3.45 19.94
N MET A 158 4.02 -3.90 18.72
CA MET A 158 3.05 -3.81 17.63
C MET A 158 2.77 -5.19 17.05
N GLU A 159 1.66 -5.33 16.38
CA GLU A 159 1.35 -6.51 15.59
C GLU A 159 2.44 -6.76 14.55
N LEU A 160 2.89 -8.01 14.42
CA LEU A 160 3.88 -8.42 13.42
C LEU A 160 3.16 -8.95 12.18
N VAL A 161 3.39 -8.30 11.03
CA VAL A 161 2.81 -8.67 9.75
C VAL A 161 3.91 -9.22 8.84
N LYS A 162 3.77 -10.46 8.36
CA LYS A 162 4.86 -11.20 7.72
C LYS A 162 4.76 -11.34 6.19
N GLY A 163 3.66 -10.94 5.57
CA GLY A 163 3.40 -11.16 4.13
C GLY A 163 4.00 -10.13 3.18
N GLY A 164 4.89 -9.26 3.66
CA GLY A 164 5.46 -8.19 2.84
C GLY A 164 4.53 -7.00 2.66
N ASP A 165 4.92 -6.04 1.83
CA ASP A 165 4.03 -4.96 1.40
C ASP A 165 3.14 -5.39 0.21
N LEU A 166 2.19 -4.53 -0.14
CA LEU A 166 1.21 -4.81 -1.19
C LEU A 166 1.87 -5.17 -2.54
N PHE A 167 2.91 -4.46 -2.94
CA PHE A 167 3.56 -4.72 -4.23
C PHE A 167 4.44 -5.97 -4.20
N ASP A 168 5.11 -6.25 -3.09
CA ASP A 168 5.86 -7.49 -2.90
C ASP A 168 4.91 -8.70 -3.01
N ALA A 169 3.74 -8.63 -2.38
CA ALA A 169 2.74 -9.70 -2.42
C ALA A 169 2.20 -9.95 -3.83
N ILE A 170 1.85 -8.89 -4.58
CA ILE A 170 1.33 -9.01 -5.95
C ILE A 170 2.41 -9.54 -6.90
N THR A 171 3.64 -9.02 -6.78
CA THR A 171 4.74 -9.40 -7.69
C THR A 171 5.29 -10.80 -7.44
N SER A 172 4.99 -11.40 -6.29
CA SER A 172 5.31 -12.78 -5.93
C SER A 172 4.18 -13.77 -6.21
N THR A 173 2.96 -13.29 -6.50
CA THR A 173 1.79 -14.12 -6.78
C THR A 173 1.78 -14.57 -8.24
N SER A 174 1.52 -15.86 -8.49
CA SER A 174 1.46 -16.43 -9.84
C SER A 174 0.13 -16.17 -10.55
N LYS A 175 -0.97 -16.00 -9.81
CA LYS A 175 -2.31 -15.74 -10.32
C LYS A 175 -2.90 -14.54 -9.58
N TYR A 176 -3.34 -13.54 -10.31
CA TYR A 176 -3.90 -12.31 -9.76
C TYR A 176 -5.06 -11.82 -10.63
N THR A 177 -6.18 -11.50 -10.04
CA THR A 177 -7.46 -11.21 -10.70
C THR A 177 -8.07 -9.89 -10.24
N GLU A 178 -9.18 -9.43 -10.87
CA GLU A 178 -9.96 -8.29 -10.38
C GLU A 178 -10.55 -8.56 -8.99
N ARG A 179 -10.95 -9.81 -8.71
CA ARG A 179 -11.46 -10.21 -7.40
C ARG A 179 -10.42 -10.03 -6.29
N ASP A 180 -9.17 -10.36 -6.58
CA ASP A 180 -8.07 -10.12 -5.65
C ASP A 180 -7.88 -8.61 -5.41
N ALA A 181 -7.92 -7.80 -6.47
CA ALA A 181 -7.82 -6.33 -6.37
C ALA A 181 -8.99 -5.73 -5.58
N SER A 182 -10.20 -6.19 -5.83
CA SER A 182 -11.41 -5.78 -5.10
C SER A 182 -11.31 -6.10 -3.61
N GLY A 183 -10.90 -7.31 -3.25
CA GLY A 183 -10.70 -7.71 -1.84
C GLY A 183 -9.65 -6.85 -1.13
N MET A 184 -8.58 -6.47 -1.83
CA MET A 184 -7.56 -5.55 -1.30
C MET A 184 -8.13 -4.15 -1.07
N LEU A 185 -8.90 -3.62 -2.03
CA LEU A 185 -9.58 -2.33 -1.85
C LEU A 185 -10.63 -2.37 -0.74
N TYR A 186 -11.40 -3.46 -0.60
CA TYR A 186 -12.34 -3.64 0.49
C TYR A 186 -11.64 -3.48 1.86
N ASN A 187 -10.50 -4.15 2.05
CA ASN A 187 -9.71 -4.07 3.29
C ASN A 187 -9.23 -2.64 3.55
N LEU A 188 -8.69 -1.96 2.53
CA LEU A 188 -8.21 -0.59 2.62
C LEU A 188 -9.36 0.39 2.91
N ALA A 189 -10.46 0.29 2.18
CA ALA A 189 -11.64 1.15 2.37
C ALA A 189 -12.28 0.94 3.76
N SER A 190 -12.26 -0.29 4.29
CA SER A 190 -12.70 -0.60 5.64
C SER A 190 -11.85 0.09 6.70
N ALA A 191 -10.52 0.07 6.55
CA ALA A 191 -9.60 0.80 7.42
C ALA A 191 -9.83 2.31 7.34
N ILE A 192 -9.96 2.87 6.13
CA ILE A 192 -10.21 4.30 5.91
C ILE A 192 -11.55 4.71 6.52
N LYS A 193 -12.63 3.94 6.31
CA LYS A 193 -13.95 4.20 6.91
C LYS A 193 -13.85 4.30 8.43
N TYR A 194 -13.12 3.37 9.06
CA TYR A 194 -12.92 3.39 10.50
C TYR A 194 -12.15 4.64 10.96
N LEU A 195 -11.03 4.99 10.32
CA LEU A 195 -10.26 6.20 10.64
C LEU A 195 -11.10 7.46 10.47
N HIS A 196 -11.85 7.58 9.37
CA HIS A 196 -12.70 8.72 9.08
C HIS A 196 -13.86 8.86 10.08
N SER A 197 -14.36 7.76 10.63
CA SER A 197 -15.37 7.79 11.72
C SER A 197 -14.83 8.39 13.02
N LEU A 198 -13.50 8.39 13.19
CA LEU A 198 -12.78 9.03 14.30
C LEU A 198 -12.24 10.43 13.94
N ASN A 199 -12.62 10.98 12.78
CA ASN A 199 -12.05 12.20 12.19
C ASN A 199 -10.52 12.14 12.03
N ILE A 200 -9.94 10.98 11.79
CA ILE A 200 -8.51 10.79 11.53
C ILE A 200 -8.29 10.67 10.03
N VAL A 201 -7.39 11.48 9.49
CA VAL A 201 -6.85 11.36 8.12
C VAL A 201 -5.44 10.80 8.17
N HIS A 202 -5.14 9.84 7.31
CA HIS A 202 -3.83 9.15 7.29
C HIS A 202 -2.76 9.95 6.53
N ARG A 203 -3.07 10.51 5.38
CA ARG A 203 -2.24 11.39 4.52
C ARG A 203 -1.04 10.74 3.84
N ASP A 204 -0.74 9.47 4.09
CA ASP A 204 0.37 8.74 3.44
C ASP A 204 -0.01 7.30 3.10
N ILE A 205 -1.21 7.12 2.54
CA ILE A 205 -1.65 5.83 2.01
C ILE A 205 -0.87 5.54 0.73
N LYS A 206 -0.08 4.46 0.76
CA LYS A 206 0.76 3.99 -0.34
C LYS A 206 1.07 2.51 -0.17
N PRO A 207 1.51 1.80 -1.22
CA PRO A 207 1.75 0.36 -1.16
C PRO A 207 2.70 -0.09 -0.06
N GLU A 208 3.74 0.70 0.23
CA GLU A 208 4.74 0.40 1.27
C GLU A 208 4.15 0.41 2.69
N ASN A 209 3.04 1.14 2.89
CA ASN A 209 2.31 1.23 4.16
C ASN A 209 1.14 0.24 4.26
N LEU A 210 0.91 -0.57 3.22
CA LEU A 210 -0.10 -1.61 3.16
C LEU A 210 0.56 -2.97 3.28
N LEU A 211 0.51 -3.56 4.47
CA LEU A 211 1.13 -4.84 4.77
C LEU A 211 0.15 -5.99 4.56
N VAL A 212 0.63 -7.10 4.00
CA VAL A 212 -0.18 -8.29 3.76
C VAL A 212 -0.10 -9.25 4.94
N TYR A 213 -1.26 -9.52 5.53
CA TYR A 213 -1.41 -10.50 6.60
C TYR A 213 -1.92 -11.81 5.99
N GLU A 214 -1.19 -12.90 6.22
CA GLU A 214 -1.59 -14.24 5.81
C GLU A 214 -2.29 -14.95 6.98
N HIS A 215 -3.54 -15.34 6.75
CA HIS A 215 -4.34 -16.08 7.72
C HIS A 215 -3.96 -17.58 7.70
N GLN A 216 -4.34 -18.30 8.76
CA GLN A 216 -4.04 -19.74 8.89
C GLN A 216 -4.71 -20.60 7.81
N ASP A 217 -5.82 -20.14 7.25
CA ASP A 217 -6.56 -20.78 6.16
C ASP A 217 -5.96 -20.47 4.76
N GLY A 218 -4.86 -19.70 4.71
CA GLY A 218 -4.20 -19.29 3.48
C GLY A 218 -4.80 -18.05 2.82
N SER A 219 -5.90 -17.49 3.35
CA SER A 219 -6.44 -16.22 2.88
C SER A 219 -5.53 -15.05 3.27
N LYS A 220 -5.65 -13.94 2.53
CA LYS A 220 -4.82 -12.75 2.73
C LYS A 220 -5.70 -11.54 2.99
N SER A 221 -5.27 -10.67 3.90
CA SER A 221 -5.88 -9.37 4.14
C SER A 221 -4.83 -8.26 4.19
N LEU A 222 -5.25 -7.01 3.93
CA LEU A 222 -4.37 -5.86 4.07
C LEU A 222 -4.50 -5.24 5.46
N LYS A 223 -3.38 -4.74 5.96
CA LYS A 223 -3.29 -3.93 7.18
C LYS A 223 -2.55 -2.64 6.89
N LEU A 224 -3.23 -1.52 7.14
CA LEU A 224 -2.66 -0.18 7.01
C LEU A 224 -1.76 0.11 8.22
N GLY A 225 -0.54 0.53 7.96
CA GLY A 225 0.44 0.93 8.97
C GLY A 225 1.00 2.31 8.72
N ASP A 226 1.96 2.72 9.53
CA ASP A 226 2.68 3.99 9.44
C ASP A 226 1.81 5.25 9.59
N PHE A 227 1.49 5.58 10.83
CA PHE A 227 0.69 6.74 11.21
C PHE A 227 1.50 8.04 11.40
N GLY A 228 2.75 8.08 10.91
CA GLY A 228 3.65 9.21 11.11
C GLY A 228 3.17 10.55 10.51
N LEU A 229 2.28 10.52 9.52
CA LEU A 229 1.61 11.71 8.99
C LEU A 229 0.15 11.84 9.40
N ALA A 230 -0.42 10.85 10.10
CA ALA A 230 -1.83 10.88 10.47
C ALA A 230 -2.13 12.04 11.43
N THR A 231 -3.34 12.60 11.32
CA THR A 231 -3.79 13.69 12.21
C THR A 231 -5.30 13.69 12.36
N ILE A 232 -5.79 14.35 13.41
CA ILE A 232 -7.22 14.60 13.61
C ILE A 232 -7.62 15.81 12.77
N VAL A 233 -8.77 15.70 12.10
CA VAL A 233 -9.37 16.76 11.28
C VAL A 233 -10.44 17.46 12.11
N ASP A 234 -10.11 18.64 12.60
CA ASP A 234 -11.02 19.55 13.32
C ASP A 234 -11.32 20.82 12.52
N GLY A 235 -10.81 20.91 11.29
CA GLY A 235 -10.98 21.98 10.32
C GLY A 235 -10.10 21.70 9.10
N PRO A 236 -10.10 22.60 8.09
CA PRO A 236 -9.29 22.41 6.89
C PRO A 236 -7.79 22.36 7.21
N LEU A 237 -7.10 21.34 6.66
CA LEU A 237 -5.66 21.19 6.78
C LEU A 237 -4.94 21.85 5.60
N TYR A 238 -3.72 22.39 5.83
CA TYR A 238 -2.94 23.10 4.79
C TYR A 238 -1.51 22.59 4.65
N THR A 239 -1.09 21.65 5.49
CA THR A 239 0.26 21.07 5.41
C THR A 239 0.42 20.22 4.15
N VAL A 240 1.32 20.60 3.24
CA VAL A 240 1.62 19.84 2.03
C VAL A 240 2.53 18.67 2.40
N CYS A 241 1.99 17.47 2.40
CA CYS A 241 2.71 16.24 2.78
C CYS A 241 2.17 15.02 2.01
N GLY A 242 2.83 13.90 2.17
CA GLY A 242 2.53 12.63 1.49
C GLY A 242 3.52 12.29 0.39
N THR A 243 3.31 11.19 -0.31
CA THR A 243 4.15 10.72 -1.40
C THR A 243 3.57 11.20 -2.74
N PRO A 244 4.33 11.91 -3.61
CA PRO A 244 3.83 12.64 -4.79
C PRO A 244 2.81 11.90 -5.64
N THR A 245 3.07 10.63 -5.96
CA THR A 245 2.21 9.80 -6.81
C THR A 245 0.79 9.66 -6.27
N TYR A 246 0.61 9.72 -4.94
CA TYR A 246 -0.65 9.44 -4.25
C TYR A 246 -1.31 10.70 -3.66
N VAL A 247 -0.72 11.89 -3.84
CA VAL A 247 -1.20 13.14 -3.26
C VAL A 247 -2.42 13.67 -4.03
N ALA A 248 -3.46 14.07 -3.28
CA ALA A 248 -4.68 14.62 -3.84
C ALA A 248 -4.48 16.05 -4.38
N PRO A 249 -5.28 16.48 -5.40
CA PRO A 249 -5.14 17.77 -6.04
C PRO A 249 -5.32 18.96 -5.06
N GLU A 250 -6.21 18.86 -4.08
CA GLU A 250 -6.44 19.91 -3.07
C GLU A 250 -5.24 20.12 -2.13
N ILE A 251 -4.40 19.10 -1.91
CA ILE A 251 -3.13 19.24 -1.18
C ILE A 251 -2.14 20.03 -2.02
N ILE A 252 -2.02 19.71 -3.31
CA ILE A 252 -1.11 20.40 -4.25
C ILE A 252 -1.55 21.86 -4.44
N ALA A 253 -2.85 22.11 -4.56
CA ALA A 253 -3.43 23.43 -4.73
C ALA A 253 -3.40 24.28 -3.44
N GLU A 254 -3.12 23.68 -2.28
CA GLU A 254 -3.13 24.33 -0.95
C GLU A 254 -4.45 25.08 -0.66
N THR A 255 -5.57 24.53 -1.12
CA THR A 255 -6.92 25.14 -0.95
C THR A 255 -7.57 24.77 0.38
N GLY A 256 -6.92 23.95 1.19
CA GLY A 256 -7.47 23.30 2.38
C GLY A 256 -8.01 21.92 2.03
N TYR A 257 -7.71 20.93 2.88
CA TYR A 257 -8.11 19.54 2.63
C TYR A 257 -8.58 18.85 3.92
N GLY A 258 -9.21 17.71 3.76
CA GLY A 258 -9.74 16.90 4.85
C GLY A 258 -9.61 15.39 4.56
N LEU A 259 -10.58 14.63 5.06
CA LEU A 259 -10.57 13.15 5.06
C LEU A 259 -10.46 12.54 3.65
N LYS A 260 -11.09 13.13 2.64
CA LYS A 260 -11.21 12.55 1.29
C LYS A 260 -9.89 12.48 0.50
N VAL A 261 -8.79 13.03 1.01
CA VAL A 261 -7.45 12.82 0.41
C VAL A 261 -7.00 11.35 0.49
N ASP A 262 -7.46 10.62 1.52
CA ASP A 262 -7.20 9.19 1.65
C ASP A 262 -7.94 8.37 0.58
N ILE A 263 -9.14 8.82 0.16
CA ILE A 263 -9.91 8.19 -0.92
C ILE A 263 -9.21 8.38 -2.27
N TRP A 264 -8.66 9.57 -2.53
CA TRP A 264 -7.85 9.80 -3.72
C TRP A 264 -6.66 8.83 -3.78
N ALA A 265 -5.88 8.72 -2.69
CA ALA A 265 -4.74 7.81 -2.61
C ALA A 265 -5.16 6.34 -2.84
N ALA A 266 -6.27 5.91 -2.25
CA ALA A 266 -6.84 4.57 -2.48
C ALA A 266 -7.26 4.38 -3.95
N GLY A 267 -7.81 5.39 -4.61
CA GLY A 267 -8.15 5.38 -6.04
C GLY A 267 -6.92 5.20 -6.93
N VAL A 268 -5.83 5.92 -6.64
CA VAL A 268 -4.55 5.75 -7.35
C VAL A 268 -4.01 4.33 -7.18
N ILE A 269 -4.06 3.78 -5.96
CA ILE A 269 -3.64 2.40 -5.68
C ILE A 269 -4.51 1.42 -6.47
N THR A 270 -5.83 1.58 -6.46
CA THR A 270 -6.76 0.70 -7.19
C THR A 270 -6.47 0.70 -8.69
N TYR A 271 -6.19 1.87 -9.27
CA TYR A 271 -5.77 1.98 -10.66
C TYR A 271 -4.49 1.15 -10.92
N ILE A 272 -3.47 1.27 -10.05
CA ILE A 272 -2.21 0.52 -10.19
C ILE A 272 -2.45 -0.98 -10.03
N LEU A 273 -3.32 -1.40 -9.11
CA LEU A 273 -3.67 -2.81 -8.89
C LEU A 273 -4.23 -3.48 -10.15
N LEU A 274 -4.92 -2.74 -11.02
CA LEU A 274 -5.58 -3.29 -12.20
C LEU A 274 -4.71 -3.24 -13.47
N CYS A 275 -3.82 -2.25 -13.60
CA CYS A 275 -3.01 -2.09 -14.81
C CYS A 275 -1.49 -2.17 -14.61
N GLY A 276 -0.99 -1.99 -13.37
CA GLY A 276 0.42 -2.09 -13.00
C GLY A 276 1.25 -0.80 -13.13
N PHE A 277 0.60 0.36 -13.36
CA PHE A 277 1.24 1.66 -13.44
C PHE A 277 0.30 2.78 -12.95
N PRO A 278 0.81 3.96 -12.52
CA PRO A 278 -0.04 5.01 -11.96
C PRO A 278 -0.84 5.76 -13.03
N PRO A 279 -2.01 6.34 -12.67
CA PRO A 279 -2.86 7.10 -13.58
C PRO A 279 -2.22 8.42 -14.05
N PHE A 280 -1.44 9.05 -13.17
CA PHE A 280 -0.75 10.31 -13.43
C PHE A 280 0.74 10.08 -13.41
N ARG A 281 1.49 10.67 -14.37
CA ARG A 281 2.92 10.43 -14.53
C ARG A 281 3.66 11.70 -14.87
N GLY A 282 4.80 11.93 -14.20
CA GLY A 282 5.77 12.96 -14.60
C GLY A 282 6.60 12.53 -15.81
N SER A 283 7.29 13.47 -16.38
CA SER A 283 8.33 13.22 -17.40
C SER A 283 9.70 13.18 -16.70
N GLY A 284 10.23 11.98 -16.47
CA GLY A 284 11.48 11.80 -15.71
C GLY A 284 11.32 12.27 -14.26
N ASP A 285 12.32 13.04 -13.77
CA ASP A 285 12.35 13.59 -12.41
C ASP A 285 11.52 14.87 -12.22
N ASP A 286 10.77 15.29 -13.26
CA ASP A 286 9.99 16.52 -13.22
C ASP A 286 8.65 16.30 -12.52
N GLN A 287 8.58 16.72 -11.26
CA GLN A 287 7.37 16.65 -10.45
C GLN A 287 6.30 17.67 -10.88
N GLU A 288 6.67 18.76 -11.57
CA GLU A 288 5.68 19.75 -11.99
C GLU A 288 4.71 19.17 -13.01
N VAL A 289 5.20 18.38 -13.98
CA VAL A 289 4.34 17.68 -14.95
C VAL A 289 3.38 16.71 -14.27
N LEU A 290 3.85 15.96 -13.26
CA LEU A 290 2.99 15.09 -12.47
C LEU A 290 1.90 15.87 -11.74
N PHE A 291 2.27 16.98 -11.11
CA PHE A 291 1.31 17.80 -10.38
C PHE A 291 0.28 18.47 -11.28
N ASP A 292 0.67 18.91 -12.48
CA ASP A 292 -0.27 19.44 -13.46
C ASP A 292 -1.29 18.38 -13.91
N GLN A 293 -0.85 17.12 -14.14
CA GLN A 293 -1.77 16.03 -14.46
C GLN A 293 -2.73 15.71 -13.30
N ILE A 294 -2.24 15.69 -12.06
CA ILE A 294 -3.09 15.47 -10.88
C ILE A 294 -4.13 16.59 -10.74
N LEU A 295 -3.73 17.85 -10.96
CA LEU A 295 -4.63 19.01 -10.88
C LEU A 295 -5.69 19.01 -11.98
N MET A 296 -5.37 18.52 -13.17
CA MET A 296 -6.34 18.30 -14.25
C MET A 296 -7.30 17.14 -13.94
N GLY A 297 -6.82 16.11 -13.23
CA GLY A 297 -7.63 14.97 -12.79
C GLY A 297 -8.21 14.13 -13.91
N GLN A 298 -7.64 14.22 -15.14
CA GLN A 298 -8.09 13.40 -16.26
C GLN A 298 -7.52 11.99 -16.11
N VAL A 299 -8.42 11.01 -15.96
CA VAL A 299 -8.08 9.59 -15.82
C VAL A 299 -8.33 8.90 -17.14
N ASP A 300 -7.30 8.30 -17.73
CA ASP A 300 -7.37 7.55 -18.97
C ASP A 300 -7.26 6.04 -18.72
N PHE A 301 -7.98 5.24 -19.49
CA PHE A 301 -7.95 3.77 -19.44
C PHE A 301 -7.44 3.20 -20.77
N PRO A 302 -6.13 3.31 -21.07
CA PRO A 302 -5.60 3.02 -22.40
C PRO A 302 -5.59 1.52 -22.72
N SER A 303 -5.98 1.20 -23.98
CA SER A 303 -5.76 -0.11 -24.59
C SER A 303 -4.23 -0.38 -24.75
N PRO A 304 -3.77 -1.63 -24.68
CA PRO A 304 -4.55 -2.85 -24.37
C PRO A 304 -4.64 -3.17 -22.86
N TYR A 305 -4.24 -2.25 -21.98
CA TYR A 305 -4.08 -2.53 -20.55
C TYR A 305 -5.40 -2.65 -19.81
N TRP A 306 -6.44 -1.98 -20.31
CA TRP A 306 -7.75 -1.87 -19.69
C TRP A 306 -8.87 -2.59 -20.45
N ASP A 307 -8.55 -3.28 -21.57
CA ASP A 307 -9.55 -3.92 -22.43
C ASP A 307 -10.29 -5.05 -21.71
N ASN A 308 -9.62 -5.75 -20.79
CA ASN A 308 -10.19 -6.86 -20.03
C ASN A 308 -10.58 -6.47 -18.58
N VAL A 309 -10.53 -5.20 -18.23
CA VAL A 309 -10.98 -4.71 -16.93
C VAL A 309 -12.42 -4.26 -17.00
N SER A 310 -13.22 -4.64 -16.03
CA SER A 310 -14.65 -4.33 -16.00
C SER A 310 -14.94 -2.84 -16.00
N ASP A 311 -16.08 -2.45 -16.58
CA ASP A 311 -16.52 -1.05 -16.59
C ASP A 311 -16.90 -0.60 -15.17
N SER A 312 -17.38 -1.51 -14.32
CA SER A 312 -17.64 -1.24 -12.92
C SER A 312 -16.38 -0.81 -12.15
N ALA A 313 -15.22 -1.45 -12.43
CA ALA A 313 -13.94 -1.04 -11.84
C ALA A 313 -13.53 0.38 -12.30
N LYS A 314 -13.70 0.68 -13.59
CA LYS A 314 -13.38 2.00 -14.18
C LYS A 314 -14.28 3.10 -13.61
N GLU A 315 -15.57 2.81 -13.44
CA GLU A 315 -16.53 3.72 -12.80
C GLU A 315 -16.10 4.08 -11.37
N LEU A 316 -15.82 3.07 -10.54
CA LEU A 316 -15.37 3.28 -9.17
C LEU A 316 -14.10 4.14 -9.12
N ILE A 317 -13.10 3.84 -9.93
CA ILE A 317 -11.85 4.61 -9.99
C ILE A 317 -12.15 6.07 -10.34
N ASN A 318 -12.99 6.33 -11.34
CA ASN A 318 -13.38 7.69 -11.71
C ASN A 318 -14.02 8.44 -10.52
N MET A 319 -14.90 7.78 -9.75
CA MET A 319 -15.56 8.38 -8.59
C MET A 319 -14.60 8.63 -7.43
N MET A 320 -13.55 7.82 -7.28
CA MET A 320 -12.50 8.02 -6.27
C MET A 320 -11.49 9.11 -6.68
N LEU A 321 -11.27 9.33 -7.98
CA LEU A 321 -10.31 10.29 -8.53
C LEU A 321 -10.96 11.57 -9.06
N LEU A 322 -12.14 11.95 -8.54
CA LEU A 322 -12.75 13.24 -8.83
C LEU A 322 -11.96 14.37 -8.15
N VAL A 323 -11.62 15.40 -8.93
CA VAL A 323 -10.96 16.62 -8.44
C VAL A 323 -11.89 17.36 -7.49
N ASN A 324 -13.19 17.42 -7.80
CA ASN A 324 -14.18 17.97 -6.91
C ASN A 324 -14.35 17.09 -5.66
N VAL A 325 -13.88 17.60 -4.52
CA VAL A 325 -13.88 16.89 -3.23
C VAL A 325 -15.29 16.51 -2.77
N ASP A 326 -16.28 17.37 -3.01
CA ASP A 326 -17.66 17.13 -2.57
C ASP A 326 -18.28 15.94 -3.31
N GLN A 327 -17.99 15.80 -4.61
CA GLN A 327 -18.46 14.73 -5.46
C GLN A 327 -17.63 13.44 -5.36
N ARG A 328 -16.37 13.54 -4.91
CA ARG A 328 -15.51 12.37 -4.69
C ARG A 328 -16.14 11.44 -3.65
N PHE A 329 -16.11 10.15 -3.89
CA PHE A 329 -16.66 9.15 -2.97
C PHE A 329 -16.07 9.26 -1.57
N SER A 330 -16.89 8.94 -0.57
CA SER A 330 -16.45 8.61 0.79
C SER A 330 -16.07 7.12 0.89
N ALA A 331 -15.42 6.73 1.98
CA ALA A 331 -15.09 5.33 2.22
C ALA A 331 -16.34 4.42 2.31
N VAL A 332 -17.46 4.96 2.77
CA VAL A 332 -18.74 4.25 2.81
C VAL A 332 -19.23 3.96 1.40
N GLN A 333 -19.26 4.96 0.52
CA GLN A 333 -19.67 4.79 -0.88
C GLN A 333 -18.75 3.84 -1.65
N VAL A 334 -17.43 3.84 -1.36
CA VAL A 334 -16.50 2.85 -1.94
C VAL A 334 -16.87 1.43 -1.53
N LEU A 335 -17.19 1.19 -0.24
CA LEU A 335 -17.57 -0.12 0.26
C LEU A 335 -18.93 -0.60 -0.25
N GLU A 336 -19.85 0.33 -0.55
CA GLU A 336 -21.18 0.04 -1.08
C GLU A 336 -21.19 -0.12 -2.60
N HIS A 337 -20.09 0.18 -3.28
CA HIS A 337 -20.02 0.07 -4.73
C HIS A 337 -20.05 -1.39 -5.19
N PRO A 338 -20.82 -1.74 -6.26
CA PRO A 338 -20.99 -3.12 -6.73
C PRO A 338 -19.66 -3.85 -6.97
N TRP A 339 -18.65 -3.18 -7.50
CA TRP A 339 -17.34 -3.79 -7.74
C TRP A 339 -16.63 -4.25 -6.45
N VAL A 340 -16.89 -3.60 -5.34
CA VAL A 340 -16.29 -3.93 -4.02
C VAL A 340 -17.19 -4.90 -3.24
N ASN A 341 -18.49 -4.83 -3.48
CA ASN A 341 -19.52 -5.60 -2.78
C ASN A 341 -19.83 -6.96 -3.46
N ASP A 342 -18.99 -7.39 -4.40
CA ASP A 342 -19.04 -8.65 -5.14
C ASP A 342 -20.16 -8.74 -6.22
N ASP A 343 -21.12 -7.83 -6.26
CA ASP A 343 -22.23 -7.82 -7.22
C ASP A 343 -21.81 -7.38 -8.64
N GLY A 344 -20.72 -6.64 -8.75
CA GLY A 344 -20.22 -6.07 -10.03
C GLY A 344 -18.91 -6.67 -10.52
N LEU A 345 -18.45 -7.78 -9.92
CA LEU A 345 -17.25 -8.48 -10.38
C LEU A 345 -17.57 -9.38 -11.59
N PRO A 346 -16.66 -9.48 -12.56
CA PRO A 346 -16.87 -10.34 -13.71
C PRO A 346 -16.96 -11.81 -13.29
N GLU A 347 -17.93 -12.55 -13.86
CA GLU A 347 -18.08 -13.99 -13.65
C GLU A 347 -16.85 -14.77 -14.13
N ASN A 348 -16.21 -14.32 -15.21
CA ASN A 348 -14.99 -14.89 -15.74
C ASN A 348 -13.77 -14.19 -15.18
N GLU A 349 -13.03 -14.86 -14.31
CA GLU A 349 -11.81 -14.36 -13.73
C GLU A 349 -10.67 -14.30 -14.76
N HIS A 350 -10.48 -13.13 -15.38
CA HIS A 350 -9.29 -12.88 -16.18
C HIS A 350 -8.07 -12.64 -15.29
N GLN A 351 -6.96 -13.29 -15.62
CA GLN A 351 -5.69 -13.05 -14.94
C GLN A 351 -5.12 -11.70 -15.38
N LEU A 352 -4.89 -10.81 -14.43
CA LEU A 352 -4.28 -9.52 -14.67
C LEU A 352 -2.75 -9.63 -14.77
N SER A 353 -2.17 -9.06 -15.83
CA SER A 353 -0.73 -9.07 -16.06
C SER A 353 -0.06 -7.80 -15.51
N VAL A 354 -0.02 -7.64 -14.19
CA VAL A 354 0.44 -6.42 -13.53
C VAL A 354 1.85 -6.53 -12.94
N ALA A 355 2.26 -7.71 -12.47
CA ALA A 355 3.49 -7.91 -11.71
C ALA A 355 4.76 -7.37 -12.41
N GLY A 356 4.95 -7.66 -13.70
CA GLY A 356 6.08 -7.17 -14.47
C GLY A 356 6.09 -5.66 -14.66
N LYS A 357 4.90 -5.05 -14.78
CA LYS A 357 4.74 -3.60 -14.92
C LYS A 357 4.99 -2.88 -13.60
N ILE A 358 4.50 -3.41 -12.47
CA ILE A 358 4.79 -2.91 -11.12
C ILE A 358 6.31 -2.91 -10.89
N LYS A 359 7.00 -4.02 -11.17
CA LYS A 359 8.47 -4.09 -11.05
C LYS A 359 9.18 -3.04 -11.89
N LYS A 360 8.70 -2.79 -13.10
CA LYS A 360 9.28 -1.80 -14.02
C LYS A 360 9.07 -0.35 -13.54
N HIS A 361 7.88 -0.02 -13.02
CA HIS A 361 7.51 1.36 -12.68
C HIS A 361 7.89 1.77 -11.26
N PHE A 362 7.93 0.83 -10.31
CA PHE A 362 8.15 1.13 -8.89
C PHE A 362 9.47 0.58 -8.34
N ASN A 363 10.36 0.10 -9.22
CA ASN A 363 11.69 -0.39 -8.85
C ASN A 363 11.69 -1.32 -7.62
N THR A 364 10.75 -2.29 -7.60
CA THR A 364 10.65 -3.32 -6.57
C THR A 364 11.82 -4.32 -6.73
N GLY A 365 13.05 -3.83 -6.57
CA GLY A 365 14.25 -4.65 -6.49
C GLY A 365 14.37 -5.30 -5.11
N PRO A 366 15.28 -6.28 -4.93
CA PRO A 366 15.53 -6.84 -3.62
C PRO A 366 15.92 -5.71 -2.66
N LYS A 367 15.05 -5.48 -1.66
CA LYS A 367 15.32 -4.50 -0.60
C LYS A 367 16.60 -4.92 0.13
N PRO A 368 17.46 -3.98 0.56
CA PRO A 368 18.67 -4.32 1.31
C PRO A 368 18.31 -5.23 2.49
N SER A 369 19.20 -6.11 2.87
CA SER A 369 19.08 -7.27 3.75
C SER A 369 18.43 -7.06 5.14
N SER A 370 17.92 -5.89 5.45
CA SER A 370 17.08 -5.61 6.63
C SER A 370 15.70 -6.27 6.58
N THR A 371 15.25 -6.69 5.39
CA THR A 371 14.02 -7.49 5.20
C THR A 371 14.36 -8.98 5.06
N ALA A 372 15.04 -9.54 6.06
CA ALA A 372 15.28 -10.97 6.07
C ALA A 372 13.95 -11.72 6.11
N ALA A 373 13.71 -12.57 5.10
CA ALA A 373 12.63 -13.53 5.04
C ALA A 373 11.19 -12.96 4.91
N GLY A 374 10.96 -11.98 4.02
CA GLY A 374 9.59 -11.58 3.63
C GLY A 374 8.82 -10.77 4.69
N VAL A 375 9.47 -10.35 5.78
CA VAL A 375 8.86 -9.49 6.80
C VAL A 375 9.03 -8.04 6.39
N SER A 376 7.97 -7.38 5.93
CA SER A 376 7.95 -5.93 5.76
C SER A 376 7.63 -5.26 7.08
N VAL A 377 8.52 -4.40 7.53
CA VAL A 377 8.37 -3.68 8.79
C VAL A 377 8.52 -2.19 8.53
N ILE A 378 7.58 -1.42 9.04
CA ILE A 378 7.60 0.03 8.95
C ILE A 378 8.47 0.58 10.09
N ALA A 379 9.76 0.78 9.81
CA ALA A 379 10.71 1.37 10.76
C ALA A 379 10.70 2.90 10.73
N THR A 380 9.90 3.52 9.85
CA THR A 380 9.76 4.97 9.78
C THR A 380 8.95 5.53 10.94
N THR A 381 9.19 6.80 11.25
CA THR A 381 8.46 7.58 12.26
C THR A 381 7.97 8.88 11.65
N ALA A 382 7.15 9.63 12.39
CA ALA A 382 6.73 10.98 12.01
C ALA A 382 7.91 11.90 11.66
N LEU A 383 9.07 11.70 12.30
CA LEU A 383 10.28 12.49 12.06
C LEU A 383 10.95 12.18 10.73
N ASP A 384 10.92 10.95 10.26
CA ASP A 384 11.43 10.58 8.94
C ASP A 384 10.65 11.31 7.83
N LYS A 385 9.38 11.58 8.08
CA LYS A 385 8.44 12.18 7.13
C LYS A 385 8.46 13.71 7.11
N GLU A 386 9.03 14.37 8.10
CA GLU A 386 9.18 15.84 8.09
C GLU A 386 9.93 16.33 6.84
N ARG A 387 10.87 15.53 6.31
CA ARG A 387 11.60 15.83 5.08
C ARG A 387 10.79 15.64 3.80
N GLN A 388 9.66 14.94 3.88
CA GLN A 388 8.72 14.72 2.77
C GLN A 388 7.70 15.86 2.58
N VAL A 389 7.81 16.92 3.39
CA VAL A 389 7.03 18.15 3.17
C VAL A 389 7.58 18.84 1.93
N PHE A 390 6.77 18.92 0.89
CA PHE A 390 7.18 19.51 -0.38
C PHE A 390 7.37 21.03 -0.24
N ARG A 391 8.60 21.50 -0.44
CA ARG A 391 8.87 22.93 -0.65
C ARG A 391 8.64 23.22 -2.13
N ARG A 392 7.42 23.55 -2.50
CA ARG A 392 7.10 24.01 -3.84
C ARG A 392 7.70 25.40 -4.07
N ARG A 393 8.41 25.61 -5.20
CA ARG A 393 8.58 26.95 -5.75
C ARG A 393 7.19 27.45 -6.11
N ARG A 394 6.75 28.56 -5.50
CA ARG A 394 5.43 29.17 -5.71
C ARG A 394 5.26 29.49 -7.19
N ASN A 395 4.61 28.63 -7.92
CA ASN A 395 4.11 28.97 -9.25
C ASN A 395 2.67 29.45 -9.10
N GLN A 396 2.46 30.77 -9.18
CA GLN A 396 1.15 31.42 -9.04
C GLN A 396 0.17 30.95 -10.14
N ASP A 397 0.68 30.49 -11.28
CA ASP A 397 -0.13 30.04 -12.43
C ASP A 397 -0.94 28.75 -12.16
N VAL A 398 -0.44 27.84 -11.34
CA VAL A 398 -1.10 26.55 -11.07
C VAL A 398 -2.32 26.76 -10.16
N ARG A 399 -2.24 27.68 -9.18
CA ARG A 399 -3.37 28.04 -8.33
C ARG A 399 -4.51 28.68 -9.12
N SER A 400 -4.20 29.51 -10.13
CA SER A 400 -5.19 30.14 -10.96
C SER A 400 -5.91 29.14 -11.87
N ARG A 401 -5.22 28.14 -12.41
CA ARG A 401 -5.81 27.06 -13.23
C ARG A 401 -6.77 26.19 -12.44
N TYR A 402 -6.40 25.80 -11.22
CA TYR A 402 -7.28 25.00 -10.34
C TYR A 402 -8.57 25.75 -9.96
N LYS A 403 -8.47 27.07 -9.68
CA LYS A 403 -9.64 27.93 -9.36
C LYS A 403 -10.50 28.27 -10.57
N ALA A 404 -9.99 28.12 -11.79
CA ALA A 404 -10.69 28.45 -13.02
C ALA A 404 -11.48 27.26 -13.63
N GLN A 405 -11.48 26.08 -13.01
CA GLN A 405 -12.34 24.99 -13.45
C GLN A 405 -13.81 25.40 -13.26
N PRO A 406 -14.63 25.37 -14.34
CA PRO A 406 -16.04 25.69 -14.22
C PRO A 406 -16.72 24.70 -13.28
N ALA A 407 -17.65 25.21 -12.48
CA ALA A 407 -18.58 24.35 -11.76
C ALA A 407 -19.25 23.39 -12.74
N PRO A 408 -19.44 22.10 -12.41
CA PRO A 408 -20.16 21.19 -13.27
C PRO A 408 -21.54 21.79 -13.57
N PRO A 409 -22.10 21.59 -14.80
CA PRO A 409 -23.40 22.06 -15.15
C PRO A 409 -24.41 21.56 -14.10
N GLU A 410 -25.15 22.49 -13.51
CA GLU A 410 -26.29 22.14 -12.67
C GLU A 410 -27.21 21.26 -13.51
N LEU A 411 -27.49 20.06 -13.03
CA LEU A 411 -28.57 19.23 -13.56
C LEU A 411 -29.84 20.04 -13.36
N ASN A 412 -30.33 20.65 -14.45
CA ASN A 412 -31.65 21.28 -14.48
C ASN A 412 -32.65 20.22 -14.04
N SER A 413 -33.12 20.33 -12.83
CA SER A 413 -34.39 19.75 -12.43
C SER A 413 -35.46 20.54 -13.17
N GLU A 414 -35.89 20.03 -14.33
CA GLU A 414 -37.14 20.44 -14.93
C GLU A 414 -38.24 20.06 -13.93
N SER A 415 -38.64 21.05 -13.16
CA SER A 415 -39.91 21.03 -12.43
C SER A 415 -41.00 21.17 -13.50
N GLU A 416 -41.64 20.06 -13.84
CA GLU A 416 -42.94 20.10 -14.53
C GLU A 416 -43.91 20.83 -13.60
N ASP A 417 -44.18 22.11 -13.95
CA ASP A 417 -45.30 22.90 -13.43
C ASP A 417 -46.63 22.25 -13.87
N TYR A 418 -47.20 21.45 -13.01
CA TYR A 418 -48.58 21.00 -13.13
C TYR A 418 -49.48 22.08 -12.51
N SER A 419 -49.98 22.97 -13.35
CA SER A 419 -51.07 23.91 -13.01
C SER A 419 -52.40 23.14 -13.00
N PRO A 420 -53.16 23.10 -11.90
CA PRO A 420 -54.53 22.61 -11.90
C PRO A 420 -55.46 23.71 -12.38
N SER A 421 -56.09 23.52 -13.56
CA SER A 421 -57.23 24.32 -14.01
C SER A 421 -58.46 24.05 -13.14
N SER A 422 -59.08 25.19 -12.77
CA SER A 422 -60.22 25.39 -11.93
C SER A 422 -61.53 24.76 -12.48
N SER A 423 -62.41 24.56 -11.47
CA SER A 423 -63.89 24.51 -11.46
C SER A 423 -64.57 23.18 -11.73
N GLU A 424 -65.13 22.60 -10.66
CA GLU A 424 -66.59 22.51 -10.56
C GLU A 424 -67.05 22.11 -9.13
N THR A 425 -67.92 22.95 -8.62
CA THR A 425 -68.71 22.81 -7.39
C THR A 425 -69.76 21.69 -7.55
N VAL A 426 -69.80 20.73 -6.62
CA VAL A 426 -71.06 20.05 -6.25
C VAL A 426 -71.06 19.68 -4.75
N ARG A 427 -72.15 20.00 -4.15
CA ARG A 427 -72.56 20.01 -2.74
C ARG A 427 -72.49 18.63 -2.04
N SER A 428 -72.19 18.72 -0.75
CA SER A 428 -72.51 17.69 0.25
C SER A 428 -74.02 17.41 0.35
N PRO A 429 -74.45 16.22 0.87
CA PRO A 429 -74.94 16.27 2.24
C PRO A 429 -74.67 15.01 3.12
N ASN A 430 -74.54 15.31 4.41
CA ASN A 430 -75.00 14.58 5.61
C ASN A 430 -74.45 13.19 5.95
N SER A 431 -73.80 13.14 7.09
CA SER A 431 -73.80 12.06 8.08
C SER A 431 -75.24 11.64 8.51
N PRO A 432 -75.50 10.50 9.21
CA PRO A 432 -74.76 9.95 10.34
C PRO A 432 -74.73 8.40 10.37
N PHE A 433 -73.76 7.78 10.98
CA PHE A 433 -73.85 6.88 12.16
C PHE A 433 -72.46 6.42 12.48
#